data_64b3a984974c110284c37bf0d8b9bdb7
#
_entry.id   64b3a984974c110284c37bf0d8b9bdb7
#
_cell.length_a   1.000
_cell.length_b   1.000
_cell.length_c   1.000
_cell.angle_alpha   90.00
_cell.angle_beta   90.00
_cell.angle_gamma   90.00
#
_symmetry.space_group_name_H-M   'P 1'
#
loop_
_entity.id
_entity.type
_entity.pdbx_description
1 polymer ?
#
loop_
_entity_poly.entity_id
_entity_poly.type
_entity_poly.pdbx_seq_one_letter_code
_entity_poly.pdbx_strand_id
1 'polypeptide(L)'
;LLNRSSDLPRYDKETGEKMLVTQYEGSVIEDTGLIKMDFLGLKTLSIIKEAIENIKHSKGIILDIDEVDISDPPTYALYSEGRTIGTFQFESAGMQKYLRELEPSTFEDLIAMNALYRPGPMDYIPDFIDRKHGRKPIEYDIPIMEKYLKDTYGITVYQEQVMLLSRLLADFTRGESDALRKAMGKKLRDKLDHMKPKFIEGGRKNGHDPKVLEKIWTDWEKFASYAFNKSHATCYSWVAYQTAFLKANYPAEYMAATMSRNISNITEITKLMDESKATGIMTKGPDVNESYLKFSVNRKGDIRFGLGAIKGVGESAVQSILEERERNGEYKDIFDFVQRVNLSACNRKNIENLALAGAFDSFTGIKREDFFVKNAKDETFTEVLVRYGNKYQMDKAAAANSLFGGENQVDIATPEIIPSPAWLRRRCATMSLWIAISRSI
;
A
#
# COMPACT_ATOMS: atom_id res chain seq x y z
N LEU A 1 0.49 -30.37 30.16
CA LEU A 1 1.73 -29.57 29.90
C LEU A 1 1.47 -28.23 29.19
N LEU A 2 0.46 -28.16 28.31
CA LEU A 2 0.10 -26.96 27.57
C LEU A 2 -0.41 -25.81 28.47
N ASN A 3 -1.03 -26.13 29.61
CA ASN A 3 -1.61 -25.11 30.49
C ASN A 3 -0.62 -24.42 31.44
N ARG A 4 0.62 -24.88 31.55
CA ARG A 4 1.60 -24.34 32.51
C ARG A 4 2.61 -23.39 31.92
N SER A 5 2.76 -23.36 30.60
CA SER A 5 3.69 -22.45 29.92
C SER A 5 3.10 -21.06 29.59
N SER A 6 1.78 -20.89 29.79
CA SER A 6 1.03 -19.71 29.35
C SER A 6 0.60 -18.75 30.47
N ASP A 7 1.00 -18.98 31.71
CA ASP A 7 0.36 -18.32 32.86
C ASP A 7 1.12 -17.15 33.48
N LEU A 8 1.95 -16.43 32.72
CA LEU A 8 2.49 -15.17 33.16
C LEU A 8 1.68 -14.02 32.55
N PRO A 9 0.73 -13.41 33.29
CA PRO A 9 0.02 -12.27 32.80
C PRO A 9 0.97 -11.09 32.69
N ARG A 10 1.08 -10.53 31.49
CA ARG A 10 1.66 -9.21 31.27
C ARG A 10 0.59 -8.26 30.78
N TYR A 11 0.77 -7.01 31.07
CA TYR A 11 -0.15 -5.98 30.64
C TYR A 11 0.52 -5.17 29.53
N ASP A 12 -0.22 -4.93 28.45
CA ASP A 12 0.20 -3.99 27.43
C ASP A 12 0.37 -2.61 28.04
N LYS A 13 1.48 -1.94 27.75
CA LYS A 13 1.81 -0.64 28.37
C LYS A 13 0.94 0.51 27.86
N GLU A 14 0.39 0.38 26.66
CA GLU A 14 -0.41 1.43 26.01
C GLU A 14 -1.90 1.23 26.26
N THR A 15 -2.38 -0.02 26.16
CA THR A 15 -3.83 -0.32 26.28
C THR A 15 -4.22 -0.77 27.67
N GLY A 16 -3.28 -1.22 28.51
CA GLY A 16 -3.55 -1.81 29.81
C GLY A 16 -4.19 -3.21 29.76
N GLU A 17 -4.31 -3.80 28.56
CA GLU A 17 -4.90 -5.12 28.38
C GLU A 17 -3.99 -6.24 28.89
N LYS A 18 -4.63 -7.26 29.49
CA LYS A 18 -3.93 -8.44 29.96
C LYS A 18 -3.59 -9.36 28.79
N MET A 19 -2.28 -9.59 28.59
CA MET A 19 -1.77 -10.54 27.58
C MET A 19 -1.23 -11.79 28.25
N LEU A 20 -1.48 -12.95 27.63
CA LEU A 20 -0.82 -14.22 27.99
C LEU A 20 0.51 -14.31 27.26
N VAL A 21 1.58 -14.61 27.99
CA VAL A 21 2.92 -14.78 27.41
C VAL A 21 3.47 -16.16 27.79
N THR A 22 4.27 -16.72 26.89
CA THR A 22 4.98 -17.98 27.17
C THR A 22 6.12 -17.76 28.16
N GLN A 23 6.44 -18.77 28.97
CA GLN A 23 7.61 -18.73 29.87
C GLN A 23 8.93 -18.84 29.11
N TYR A 24 8.92 -19.50 27.95
CA TYR A 24 10.09 -19.73 27.12
C TYR A 24 10.22 -18.66 26.04
N GLU A 25 11.44 -18.31 25.71
CA GLU A 25 11.74 -17.40 24.61
C GLU A 25 11.36 -18.00 23.26
N GLY A 26 11.05 -17.13 22.28
CA GLY A 26 10.68 -17.54 20.93
C GLY A 26 11.75 -18.34 20.18
N SER A 27 13.01 -18.22 20.59
CA SER A 27 14.13 -18.99 20.02
C SER A 27 14.12 -20.47 20.37
N VAL A 28 13.55 -20.82 21.53
CA VAL A 28 13.54 -22.22 22.07
C VAL A 28 12.12 -22.79 22.21
N ILE A 29 11.11 -22.02 21.86
CA ILE A 29 9.70 -22.40 22.07
C ILE A 29 9.32 -23.68 21.30
N GLU A 30 9.88 -23.88 20.11
CA GLU A 30 9.63 -25.05 19.28
C GLU A 30 10.22 -26.34 19.88
N ASP A 31 11.35 -26.24 20.61
CA ASP A 31 11.98 -27.35 21.30
C ASP A 31 11.11 -27.87 22.48
N THR A 32 10.18 -27.04 22.96
CA THR A 32 9.20 -27.40 23.99
C THR A 32 7.95 -28.10 23.43
N GLY A 33 7.89 -28.32 22.11
CA GLY A 33 6.75 -28.94 21.42
C GLY A 33 5.60 -27.95 21.11
N LEU A 34 5.83 -26.64 21.26
CA LEU A 34 4.88 -25.60 20.85
C LEU A 34 5.18 -25.14 19.43
N ILE A 35 4.14 -24.74 18.71
CA ILE A 35 4.28 -24.19 17.35
C ILE A 35 4.38 -22.67 17.46
N LYS A 36 5.43 -22.11 16.87
CA LYS A 36 5.57 -20.66 16.67
C LYS A 36 4.94 -20.27 15.33
N MET A 37 3.96 -19.40 15.37
CA MET A 37 3.34 -18.83 14.17
C MET A 37 3.57 -17.32 14.17
N ASP A 38 4.19 -16.83 13.10
CA ASP A 38 4.39 -15.38 12.89
C ASP A 38 3.28 -14.85 11.96
N PHE A 39 2.43 -13.99 12.51
CA PHE A 39 1.37 -13.34 11.72
C PHE A 39 1.87 -11.99 11.24
N LEU A 40 2.19 -11.90 9.95
CA LEU A 40 2.60 -10.66 9.30
C LEU A 40 1.52 -10.22 8.31
N GLY A 41 0.85 -9.11 8.63
CA GLY A 41 -0.14 -8.52 7.73
C GLY A 41 0.52 -7.81 6.54
N LEU A 42 -0.02 -8.02 5.34
CA LEU A 42 0.37 -7.29 4.13
C LEU A 42 -0.61 -6.14 3.89
N LYS A 43 -0.17 -4.91 4.14
CA LYS A 43 -0.92 -3.67 3.86
C LYS A 43 -1.40 -3.61 2.40
N THR A 44 -0.61 -4.15 1.49
CA THR A 44 -0.89 -4.20 0.05
C THR A 44 -2.22 -4.88 -0.27
N LEU A 45 -2.59 -5.96 0.42
CA LEU A 45 -3.88 -6.63 0.18
C LEU A 45 -5.06 -5.71 0.52
N SER A 46 -4.91 -4.87 1.55
CA SER A 46 -5.91 -3.85 1.88
C SER A 46 -5.97 -2.72 0.85
N ILE A 47 -4.82 -2.36 0.24
CA ILE A 47 -4.77 -1.39 -0.86
C ILE A 47 -5.50 -1.95 -2.09
N ILE A 48 -5.24 -3.19 -2.47
CA ILE A 48 -5.91 -3.86 -3.59
C ILE A 48 -7.43 -3.88 -3.39
N LYS A 49 -7.89 -4.32 -2.21
CA LYS A 49 -9.32 -4.33 -1.87
C LYS A 49 -9.95 -2.95 -2.00
N GLU A 50 -9.31 -1.93 -1.46
CA GLU A 50 -9.81 -0.55 -1.51
C GLU A 50 -9.79 0.03 -2.93
N ALA A 51 -8.80 -0.31 -3.74
CA ALA A 51 -8.75 0.08 -5.15
C ALA A 51 -9.92 -0.51 -5.94
N ILE A 52 -10.26 -1.78 -5.71
CA ILE A 52 -11.42 -2.45 -6.33
C ILE A 52 -12.73 -1.76 -5.91
N GLU A 53 -12.87 -1.38 -4.64
CA GLU A 53 -14.03 -0.62 -4.16
C GLU A 53 -14.10 0.76 -4.83
N ASN A 54 -12.97 1.46 -4.99
CA ASN A 54 -12.91 2.73 -5.71
C ASN A 54 -13.30 2.58 -7.18
N ILE A 55 -12.83 1.53 -7.88
CA ILE A 55 -13.18 1.23 -9.27
C ILE A 55 -14.69 1.00 -9.41
N LYS A 56 -15.27 0.20 -8.50
CA LYS A 56 -16.71 -0.02 -8.47
C LYS A 56 -17.48 1.28 -8.29
N HIS A 57 -17.03 2.17 -7.41
CA HIS A 57 -17.68 3.45 -7.13
C HIS A 57 -17.55 4.45 -8.30
N SER A 58 -16.36 4.59 -8.86
CA SER A 58 -16.08 5.61 -9.89
C SER A 58 -16.51 5.19 -11.29
N LYS A 59 -16.44 3.89 -11.62
CA LYS A 59 -16.65 3.35 -12.97
C LYS A 59 -17.80 2.35 -13.08
N GLY A 60 -18.37 1.89 -11.94
CA GLY A 60 -19.40 0.84 -11.93
C GLY A 60 -18.90 -0.54 -12.32
N ILE A 61 -17.58 -0.76 -12.39
CA ILE A 61 -16.98 -2.02 -12.81
C ILE A 61 -16.81 -2.92 -11.58
N ILE A 62 -17.25 -4.17 -11.69
CA ILE A 62 -16.97 -5.23 -10.71
C ILE A 62 -15.76 -5.99 -11.23
N LEU A 63 -14.60 -5.77 -10.58
CA LEU A 63 -13.34 -6.39 -10.97
C LEU A 63 -13.03 -7.57 -10.04
N ASP A 64 -12.83 -8.75 -10.64
CA ASP A 64 -12.18 -9.87 -9.95
C ASP A 64 -10.67 -9.79 -10.20
N ILE A 65 -9.91 -9.49 -9.16
CA ILE A 65 -8.47 -9.28 -9.27
C ILE A 65 -7.69 -10.60 -9.45
N ASP A 66 -8.30 -11.72 -9.13
CA ASP A 66 -7.67 -13.03 -9.29
C ASP A 66 -7.82 -13.59 -10.71
N GLU A 67 -8.73 -13.01 -11.51
CA GLU A 67 -9.00 -13.39 -12.91
C GLU A 67 -8.39 -12.41 -13.94
N VAL A 68 -7.49 -11.49 -13.50
CA VAL A 68 -6.86 -10.54 -14.42
C VAL A 68 -5.90 -11.23 -15.38
N ASP A 69 -5.83 -10.75 -16.61
CA ASP A 69 -4.94 -11.28 -17.63
C ASP A 69 -3.48 -11.05 -17.26
N ILE A 70 -2.73 -12.16 -17.09
CA ILE A 70 -1.31 -12.15 -16.76
C ILE A 70 -0.43 -11.64 -17.92
N SER A 71 -0.98 -11.46 -19.10
CA SER A 71 -0.31 -10.96 -20.30
C SER A 71 -0.70 -9.51 -20.65
N ASP A 72 -1.33 -8.77 -19.74
CA ASP A 72 -1.82 -7.40 -19.96
C ASP A 72 -0.70 -6.44 -20.43
N PRO A 73 -0.76 -5.92 -21.68
CA PRO A 73 0.32 -5.11 -22.23
C PRO A 73 0.55 -3.79 -21.48
N PRO A 74 -0.49 -3.03 -21.01
CA PRO A 74 -0.29 -1.84 -20.20
C PRO A 74 0.49 -2.10 -18.91
N THR A 75 0.30 -3.26 -18.27
CA THR A 75 1.01 -3.66 -17.06
C THR A 75 2.51 -3.87 -17.34
N TYR A 76 2.86 -4.57 -18.42
CA TYR A 76 4.27 -4.74 -18.79
C TYR A 76 4.92 -3.44 -19.26
N ALA A 77 4.18 -2.56 -19.95
CA ALA A 77 4.67 -1.23 -20.29
C ALA A 77 5.02 -0.41 -19.04
N LEU A 78 4.16 -0.44 -18.01
CA LEU A 78 4.42 0.21 -16.72
C LEU A 78 5.71 -0.30 -16.06
N TYR A 79 5.95 -1.62 -16.08
CA TYR A 79 7.20 -2.20 -15.59
C TYR A 79 8.41 -1.75 -16.42
N SER A 80 8.34 -1.85 -17.75
CA SER A 80 9.44 -1.53 -18.67
C SER A 80 9.80 -0.04 -18.64
N GLU A 81 8.84 0.83 -18.38
CA GLU A 81 9.08 2.25 -18.17
C GLU A 81 9.58 2.58 -16.75
N GLY A 82 9.55 1.60 -15.83
CA GLY A 82 9.94 1.78 -14.44
C GLY A 82 9.01 2.71 -13.66
N ARG A 83 7.76 2.87 -14.08
CA ARG A 83 6.73 3.71 -13.41
C ARG A 83 6.07 2.97 -12.25
N THR A 84 6.86 2.35 -11.39
CA THR A 84 6.41 1.40 -10.37
C THR A 84 6.33 1.98 -8.95
N ILE A 85 6.37 3.30 -8.79
CA ILE A 85 6.15 3.94 -7.48
C ILE A 85 4.76 3.56 -6.95
N GLY A 86 4.72 3.12 -5.69
CA GLY A 86 3.51 2.66 -5.03
C GLY A 86 3.08 1.22 -5.38
N THR A 87 3.81 0.50 -6.24
CA THR A 87 3.55 -0.93 -6.49
C THR A 87 4.29 -1.81 -5.49
N PHE A 88 3.75 -2.98 -5.22
CA PHE A 88 4.37 -3.92 -4.27
C PHE A 88 5.69 -4.47 -4.81
N GLN A 89 6.73 -4.51 -3.97
CA GLN A 89 8.07 -5.07 -4.23
C GLN A 89 8.93 -4.38 -5.30
N PHE A 90 8.34 -3.66 -6.25
CA PHE A 90 9.05 -3.16 -7.43
C PHE A 90 9.25 -1.64 -7.45
N GLU A 91 8.98 -0.94 -6.34
CA GLU A 91 8.97 0.53 -6.30
C GLU A 91 10.32 1.21 -6.04
N SER A 92 11.35 0.48 -5.57
CA SER A 92 12.65 1.08 -5.25
C SER A 92 13.37 1.61 -6.51
N ALA A 93 14.13 2.71 -6.37
CA ALA A 93 14.85 3.32 -7.50
C ALA A 93 15.81 2.34 -8.20
N GLY A 94 16.49 1.47 -7.42
CA GLY A 94 17.36 0.43 -7.98
C GLY A 94 16.58 -0.62 -8.77
N MET A 95 15.43 -1.06 -8.26
CA MET A 95 14.56 -1.99 -8.98
C MET A 95 14.01 -1.36 -10.25
N GLN A 96 13.56 -0.11 -10.23
CA GLN A 96 13.09 0.62 -11.39
C GLN A 96 14.14 0.74 -12.49
N LYS A 97 15.42 0.92 -12.10
CA LYS A 97 16.53 0.92 -13.07
C LYS A 97 16.64 -0.43 -13.78
N TYR A 98 16.67 -1.53 -13.04
CA TYR A 98 16.75 -2.87 -13.62
C TYR A 98 15.51 -3.24 -14.44
N LEU A 99 14.32 -2.80 -14.05
CA LEU A 99 13.10 -3.03 -14.84
C LEU A 99 13.16 -2.36 -16.22
N ARG A 100 13.70 -1.13 -16.30
CA ARG A 100 13.90 -0.44 -17.59
C ARG A 100 14.92 -1.14 -18.47
N GLU A 101 15.95 -1.75 -17.89
CA GLU A 101 16.95 -2.50 -18.63
C GLU A 101 16.49 -3.90 -19.05
N LEU A 102 15.64 -4.53 -18.20
CA LEU A 102 15.10 -5.87 -18.44
C LEU A 102 13.96 -5.88 -19.44
N GLU A 103 13.13 -4.81 -19.45
CA GLU A 103 11.90 -4.76 -20.25
C GLU A 103 11.07 -6.05 -20.06
N PRO A 104 10.51 -6.29 -18.87
CA PRO A 104 9.79 -7.53 -18.58
C PRO A 104 8.69 -7.78 -19.61
N SER A 105 8.61 -9.01 -20.10
CA SER A 105 7.60 -9.43 -21.09
C SER A 105 6.82 -10.67 -20.70
N THR A 106 7.25 -11.34 -19.64
CA THR A 106 6.62 -12.54 -19.09
C THR A 106 6.52 -12.44 -17.57
N PHE A 107 5.62 -13.22 -16.99
CA PHE A 107 5.48 -13.28 -15.54
C PHE A 107 6.71 -13.92 -14.88
N GLU A 108 7.38 -14.83 -15.58
CA GLU A 108 8.63 -15.46 -15.17
C GLU A 108 9.75 -14.44 -14.96
N ASP A 109 9.82 -13.38 -15.78
CA ASP A 109 10.78 -12.30 -15.61
C ASP A 109 10.57 -11.58 -14.26
N LEU A 110 9.31 -11.36 -13.86
CA LEU A 110 8.98 -10.73 -12.58
C LEU A 110 9.33 -11.63 -11.41
N ILE A 111 9.05 -12.94 -11.53
CA ILE A 111 9.42 -13.94 -10.51
C ILE A 111 10.94 -13.97 -10.33
N ALA A 112 11.68 -13.98 -11.42
CA ALA A 112 13.14 -13.99 -11.38
C ALA A 112 13.70 -12.71 -10.76
N MET A 113 13.20 -11.54 -11.14
CA MET A 113 13.63 -10.26 -10.57
C MET A 113 13.34 -10.17 -9.07
N ASN A 114 12.19 -10.66 -8.63
CA ASN A 114 11.84 -10.71 -7.20
C ASN A 114 12.83 -11.60 -6.41
N ALA A 115 13.29 -12.69 -7.02
CA ALA A 115 14.28 -13.58 -6.43
C ALA A 115 15.70 -13.02 -6.47
N LEU A 116 16.09 -12.34 -7.55
CA LEU A 116 17.45 -11.85 -7.80
C LEU A 116 17.75 -10.51 -7.12
N TYR A 117 16.77 -9.63 -6.97
CA TYR A 117 17.00 -8.28 -6.41
C TYR A 117 17.20 -8.32 -4.89
N ARG A 118 18.35 -8.82 -4.48
CA ARG A 118 18.81 -8.96 -3.08
C ARG A 118 20.34 -8.92 -3.01
N PRO A 119 20.94 -8.52 -1.89
CA PRO A 119 22.38 -8.62 -1.72
C PRO A 119 22.88 -10.06 -2.01
N GLY A 120 23.86 -10.19 -2.88
CA GLY A 120 24.41 -11.45 -3.38
C GLY A 120 23.90 -11.79 -4.78
N PRO A 121 22.62 -12.20 -4.96
CA PRO A 121 22.12 -12.57 -6.30
C PRO A 121 22.02 -11.41 -7.28
N MET A 122 21.99 -10.16 -6.82
CA MET A 122 21.98 -8.97 -7.68
C MET A 122 23.10 -8.92 -8.70
N ASP A 123 24.22 -9.54 -8.42
CA ASP A 123 25.38 -9.59 -9.33
C ASP A 123 25.08 -10.38 -10.62
N TYR A 124 24.05 -11.23 -10.60
CA TYR A 124 23.61 -12.00 -11.79
C TYR A 124 22.55 -11.26 -12.63
N ILE A 125 22.00 -10.15 -12.17
CA ILE A 125 20.97 -9.41 -12.91
C ILE A 125 21.48 -8.90 -14.26
N PRO A 126 22.69 -8.33 -14.39
CA PRO A 126 23.22 -7.92 -15.70
C PRO A 126 23.30 -9.08 -16.69
N ASP A 127 23.78 -10.24 -16.26
CA ASP A 127 23.84 -11.44 -17.11
C ASP A 127 22.45 -11.94 -17.49
N PHE A 128 21.49 -11.91 -16.57
CA PHE A 128 20.11 -12.26 -16.83
C PHE A 128 19.49 -11.37 -17.92
N ILE A 129 19.71 -10.06 -17.81
CA ILE A 129 19.24 -9.06 -18.77
C ILE A 129 19.91 -9.26 -20.14
N ASP A 130 21.24 -9.44 -20.17
CA ASP A 130 21.99 -9.61 -21.41
C ASP A 130 21.58 -10.89 -22.18
N ARG A 131 21.32 -11.99 -21.45
CA ARG A 131 20.85 -13.25 -22.04
C ARG A 131 19.42 -13.13 -22.54
N LYS A 132 18.52 -12.47 -21.81
CA LYS A 132 17.16 -12.20 -22.26
C LYS A 132 17.13 -11.45 -23.58
N HIS A 133 17.97 -10.42 -23.73
CA HIS A 133 18.04 -9.59 -24.93
C HIS A 133 18.95 -10.14 -26.03
N GLY A 134 19.51 -11.34 -25.86
CA GLY A 134 20.39 -11.97 -26.85
C GLY A 134 21.76 -11.31 -27.00
N ARG A 135 22.14 -10.41 -26.04
CA ARG A 135 23.48 -9.80 -26.01
C ARG A 135 24.57 -10.78 -25.56
N LYS A 136 24.18 -11.78 -24.76
CA LYS A 136 24.99 -12.93 -24.39
C LYS A 136 24.27 -14.22 -24.78
N PRO A 137 24.98 -15.28 -25.20
CA PRO A 137 24.39 -16.57 -25.51
C PRO A 137 23.82 -17.20 -24.23
N ILE A 138 22.69 -17.92 -24.35
CA ILE A 138 22.19 -18.77 -23.31
C ILE A 138 22.93 -20.10 -23.41
N GLU A 139 23.73 -20.42 -22.41
CA GLU A 139 24.53 -21.63 -22.35
C GLU A 139 24.05 -22.52 -21.22
N TYR A 140 24.07 -23.85 -21.50
CA TYR A 140 23.76 -24.88 -20.53
C TYR A 140 24.98 -25.81 -20.43
N ASP A 141 25.48 -26.05 -19.21
CA ASP A 141 26.63 -26.95 -19.01
C ASP A 141 26.37 -28.36 -19.55
N ILE A 142 25.13 -28.82 -19.46
CA ILE A 142 24.62 -30.03 -20.10
C ILE A 142 23.31 -29.65 -20.82
N PRO A 143 23.13 -29.96 -22.12
CA PRO A 143 21.96 -29.49 -22.90
C PRO A 143 20.61 -29.80 -22.29
N ILE A 144 20.47 -30.95 -21.60
CA ILE A 144 19.20 -31.34 -20.93
C ILE A 144 18.78 -30.40 -19.80
N MET A 145 19.70 -29.59 -19.28
CA MET A 145 19.42 -28.60 -18.22
C MET A 145 18.48 -27.48 -18.72
N GLU A 146 18.40 -27.26 -20.04
CA GLU A 146 17.45 -26.34 -20.64
C GLU A 146 16.03 -26.55 -20.12
N LYS A 147 15.62 -27.79 -19.90
CA LYS A 147 14.30 -28.16 -19.41
C LYS A 147 13.85 -27.38 -18.17
N TYR A 148 14.78 -27.03 -17.29
CA TYR A 148 14.47 -26.35 -16.02
C TYR A 148 15.13 -24.97 -15.90
N LEU A 149 16.03 -24.59 -16.82
CA LEU A 149 16.72 -23.30 -16.79
C LEU A 149 16.27 -22.36 -17.91
N LYS A 150 15.44 -22.80 -18.85
CA LYS A 150 14.97 -21.98 -19.96
C LYS A 150 14.31 -20.68 -19.51
N ASP A 151 13.40 -20.74 -18.53
CA ASP A 151 12.65 -19.59 -18.01
C ASP A 151 13.52 -18.58 -17.24
N THR A 152 14.77 -18.97 -16.94
CA THR A 152 15.76 -18.14 -16.27
C THR A 152 17.02 -17.92 -17.11
N TYR A 153 16.88 -18.09 -18.42
CA TYR A 153 17.95 -17.84 -19.41
C TYR A 153 19.26 -18.56 -19.08
N GLY A 154 19.16 -19.81 -18.58
CA GLY A 154 20.32 -20.63 -18.22
C GLY A 154 20.94 -20.31 -16.86
N ILE A 155 20.37 -19.40 -16.09
CA ILE A 155 20.86 -19.04 -14.75
C ILE A 155 20.08 -19.81 -13.68
N THR A 156 20.78 -20.41 -12.74
CA THR A 156 20.13 -21.01 -11.55
C THR A 156 19.72 -19.91 -10.59
N VAL A 157 18.40 -19.77 -10.35
CA VAL A 157 17.79 -18.76 -9.49
C VAL A 157 17.08 -19.38 -8.29
N TYR A 158 16.46 -20.54 -8.51
CA TYR A 158 15.55 -21.14 -7.53
C TYR A 158 16.10 -22.44 -6.93
N GLN A 159 15.80 -22.69 -5.66
CA GLN A 159 16.09 -23.96 -4.98
C GLN A 159 15.47 -25.15 -5.71
N GLU A 160 14.26 -24.97 -6.23
CA GLU A 160 13.53 -25.97 -7.00
C GLU A 160 14.26 -26.41 -8.28
N GLN A 161 15.00 -25.49 -8.93
CA GLN A 161 15.81 -25.86 -10.09
C GLN A 161 16.91 -26.85 -9.72
N VAL A 162 17.61 -26.61 -8.61
CA VAL A 162 18.63 -27.55 -8.12
C VAL A 162 18.03 -28.91 -7.76
N MET A 163 16.87 -28.93 -7.10
CA MET A 163 16.16 -30.18 -6.80
C MET A 163 15.81 -30.97 -8.07
N LEU A 164 15.28 -30.28 -9.07
CA LEU A 164 14.87 -30.91 -10.33
C LEU A 164 16.06 -31.36 -11.16
N LEU A 165 17.11 -30.54 -11.22
CA LEU A 165 18.35 -30.88 -11.91
C LEU A 165 19.12 -32.03 -11.26
N SER A 166 19.19 -32.11 -9.94
CA SER A 166 19.83 -33.24 -9.25
C SER A 166 19.14 -34.59 -9.54
N ARG A 167 17.81 -34.54 -9.70
CA ARG A 167 17.02 -35.71 -10.12
C ARG A 167 17.23 -36.04 -11.59
N LEU A 168 17.25 -35.02 -12.45
CA LEU A 168 17.39 -35.19 -13.89
C LEU A 168 18.79 -35.70 -14.29
N LEU A 169 19.84 -35.16 -13.66
CA LEU A 169 21.23 -35.44 -14.01
C LEU A 169 21.78 -36.68 -13.32
N ALA A 170 21.40 -36.93 -12.08
CA ALA A 170 22.04 -37.93 -11.21
C ALA A 170 21.06 -38.86 -10.49
N ASP A 171 19.82 -38.97 -10.96
CA ASP A 171 18.77 -39.86 -10.43
C ASP A 171 18.50 -39.72 -8.92
N PHE A 172 18.67 -38.53 -8.36
CA PHE A 172 18.29 -38.29 -6.98
C PHE A 172 16.82 -38.57 -6.77
N THR A 173 16.49 -39.28 -5.69
CA THR A 173 15.11 -39.44 -5.26
C THR A 173 14.51 -38.08 -4.81
N ARG A 174 13.19 -38.05 -4.65
CA ARG A 174 12.50 -36.84 -4.10
C ARG A 174 13.04 -36.46 -2.70
N GLY A 175 13.27 -37.47 -1.86
CA GLY A 175 13.80 -37.26 -0.50
C GLY A 175 15.22 -36.70 -0.52
N GLU A 176 16.08 -37.23 -1.38
CA GLU A 176 17.47 -36.76 -1.51
C GLU A 176 17.56 -35.35 -2.11
N SER A 177 16.76 -35.05 -3.10
CA SER A 177 16.69 -33.68 -3.66
C SER A 177 16.18 -32.65 -2.64
N ASP A 178 15.23 -33.03 -1.77
CA ASP A 178 14.78 -32.18 -0.67
C ASP A 178 15.84 -32.05 0.44
N ALA A 179 16.56 -33.15 0.74
CA ALA A 179 17.70 -33.08 1.66
C ALA A 179 18.81 -32.17 1.15
N LEU A 180 19.08 -32.20 -0.17
CA LEU A 180 20.02 -31.27 -0.84
C LEU A 180 19.56 -29.82 -0.67
N ARG A 181 18.30 -29.52 -0.99
CA ARG A 181 17.70 -28.18 -0.78
C ARG A 181 17.87 -27.70 0.67
N LYS A 182 17.54 -28.55 1.64
CA LYS A 182 17.69 -28.23 3.08
C LYS A 182 19.15 -28.00 3.47
N ALA A 183 20.07 -28.82 2.95
CA ALA A 183 21.50 -28.67 3.21
C ALA A 183 22.04 -27.34 2.63
N MET A 184 21.60 -26.98 1.43
CA MET A 184 21.92 -25.69 0.80
C MET A 184 21.35 -24.52 1.58
N GLY A 185 20.05 -24.50 1.88
CA GLY A 185 19.38 -23.42 2.57
C GLY A 185 19.92 -23.16 3.99
N LYS A 186 20.34 -24.22 4.69
CA LYS A 186 20.94 -24.14 6.03
C LYS A 186 22.47 -24.07 6.02
N LYS A 187 23.11 -24.04 4.84
CA LYS A 187 24.56 -24.00 4.65
C LYS A 187 25.31 -25.13 5.36
N LEU A 188 24.74 -26.34 5.35
CA LEU A 188 25.29 -27.51 6.03
C LEU A 188 26.37 -28.18 5.16
N ARG A 189 27.62 -27.71 5.24
CA ARG A 189 28.74 -28.17 4.41
C ARG A 189 28.95 -29.65 4.49
N ASP A 190 28.99 -30.24 5.71
CA ASP A 190 29.20 -31.69 5.91
C ASP A 190 28.18 -32.54 5.13
N LYS A 191 26.92 -32.08 5.07
CA LYS A 191 25.88 -32.79 4.29
C LYS A 191 26.07 -32.64 2.79
N LEU A 192 26.50 -31.48 2.33
CA LEU A 192 26.79 -31.23 0.91
C LEU A 192 27.98 -32.11 0.47
N ASP A 193 29.05 -32.17 1.26
CA ASP A 193 30.23 -33.00 1.00
C ASP A 193 29.87 -34.47 0.90
N HIS A 194 28.94 -34.94 1.71
CA HIS A 194 28.44 -36.34 1.65
C HIS A 194 27.57 -36.60 0.41
N MET A 195 26.89 -35.63 -0.10
CA MET A 195 25.97 -35.76 -1.26
C MET A 195 26.71 -35.62 -2.61
N LYS A 196 27.83 -34.92 -2.64
CA LYS A 196 28.63 -34.67 -3.85
C LYS A 196 29.06 -35.92 -4.58
N PRO A 197 29.70 -36.94 -3.90
CA PRO A 197 30.12 -38.17 -4.57
C PRO A 197 28.95 -38.89 -5.22
N LYS A 198 27.78 -38.92 -4.56
CA LYS A 198 26.58 -39.54 -5.12
C LYS A 198 26.09 -38.85 -6.38
N PHE A 199 26.11 -37.48 -6.40
CA PHE A 199 25.74 -36.70 -7.57
C PHE A 199 26.66 -36.96 -8.75
N ILE A 200 27.98 -36.98 -8.51
CA ILE A 200 28.96 -37.25 -9.55
C ILE A 200 28.81 -38.67 -10.10
N GLU A 201 28.68 -39.67 -9.23
CA GLU A 201 28.54 -41.07 -9.66
C GLU A 201 27.23 -41.34 -10.39
N GLY A 202 26.11 -40.78 -9.91
CA GLY A 202 24.82 -40.85 -10.60
C GLY A 202 24.86 -40.23 -11.98
N GLY A 203 25.41 -39.01 -12.09
CA GLY A 203 25.53 -38.31 -13.34
C GLY A 203 26.48 -39.03 -14.32
N ARG A 204 27.56 -39.63 -13.82
CA ARG A 204 28.46 -40.47 -14.65
C ARG A 204 27.74 -41.67 -15.24
N LYS A 205 26.90 -42.34 -14.44
CA LYS A 205 26.05 -43.45 -14.92
C LYS A 205 25.09 -43.04 -16.01
N ASN A 206 24.63 -41.77 -15.98
CA ASN A 206 23.75 -41.19 -16.98
C ASN A 206 24.47 -40.63 -18.18
N GLY A 207 25.83 -40.92 -18.29
CA GLY A 207 26.64 -40.55 -19.45
C GLY A 207 27.15 -39.11 -19.44
N HIS A 208 27.10 -38.41 -18.33
CA HIS A 208 27.63 -37.04 -18.23
C HIS A 208 29.12 -37.02 -17.84
N ASP A 209 29.86 -36.02 -18.33
CA ASP A 209 31.29 -35.82 -18.00
C ASP A 209 31.43 -35.47 -16.52
N PRO A 210 32.23 -36.23 -15.72
CA PRO A 210 32.46 -35.94 -14.31
C PRO A 210 33.00 -34.52 -14.04
N LYS A 211 33.82 -33.97 -14.93
CA LYS A 211 34.35 -32.60 -14.78
C LYS A 211 33.27 -31.55 -14.90
N VAL A 212 32.31 -31.75 -15.80
CA VAL A 212 31.14 -30.86 -15.93
C VAL A 212 30.23 -30.98 -14.70
N LEU A 213 30.03 -32.19 -14.20
CA LEU A 213 29.23 -32.41 -12.96
C LEU A 213 29.88 -31.75 -11.73
N GLU A 214 31.22 -31.82 -11.61
CA GLU A 214 31.96 -31.12 -10.55
C GLU A 214 31.82 -29.59 -10.66
N LYS A 215 31.88 -29.04 -11.86
CA LYS A 215 31.63 -27.60 -12.10
C LYS A 215 30.21 -27.23 -11.64
N ILE A 216 29.20 -27.96 -12.09
CA ILE A 216 27.79 -27.72 -11.71
C ILE A 216 27.62 -27.77 -10.19
N TRP A 217 28.21 -28.76 -9.52
CA TRP A 217 28.14 -28.86 -8.06
C TRP A 217 28.81 -27.68 -7.38
N THR A 218 29.97 -27.27 -7.83
CA THR A 218 30.70 -26.10 -7.28
C THR A 218 29.91 -24.82 -7.47
N ASP A 219 29.24 -24.65 -8.60
CA ASP A 219 28.37 -23.51 -8.86
C ASP A 219 27.13 -23.54 -7.96
N TRP A 220 26.57 -24.71 -7.66
CA TRP A 220 25.49 -24.88 -6.69
C TRP A 220 25.93 -24.59 -5.25
N GLU A 221 27.14 -24.93 -4.86
CA GLU A 221 27.69 -24.57 -3.52
C GLU A 221 27.79 -23.06 -3.33
N LYS A 222 28.21 -22.33 -4.36
CA LYS A 222 28.19 -20.86 -4.36
C LYS A 222 26.75 -20.33 -4.31
N PHE A 223 25.89 -20.87 -5.15
CA PHE A 223 24.47 -20.55 -5.24
C PHE A 223 23.72 -20.83 -3.92
N ALA A 224 24.10 -21.84 -3.14
CA ALA A 224 23.49 -22.18 -1.86
C ALA A 224 23.40 -21.00 -0.88
N SER A 225 24.30 -20.03 -1.01
CA SER A 225 24.30 -18.84 -0.13
C SER A 225 23.14 -17.88 -0.39
N TYR A 226 22.50 -17.95 -1.57
CA TYR A 226 21.49 -16.99 -2.04
C TYR A 226 20.30 -17.64 -2.79
N ALA A 227 20.23 -18.97 -2.83
CA ALA A 227 19.10 -19.69 -3.42
C ALA A 227 17.75 -19.23 -2.89
N PHE A 228 16.78 -19.04 -3.77
CA PHE A 228 15.44 -18.56 -3.39
C PHE A 228 14.36 -19.61 -3.63
N ASN A 229 13.32 -19.58 -2.81
CA ASN A 229 12.16 -20.44 -3.00
C ASN A 229 11.27 -19.86 -4.14
N LYS A 230 11.06 -20.65 -5.20
CA LYS A 230 10.26 -20.21 -6.36
C LYS A 230 8.81 -19.94 -5.98
N SER A 231 8.21 -20.77 -5.14
CA SER A 231 6.81 -20.61 -4.73
C SER A 231 6.59 -19.28 -4.00
N HIS A 232 7.51 -18.89 -3.10
CA HIS A 232 7.46 -17.59 -2.45
C HIS A 232 7.60 -16.44 -3.45
N ALA A 233 8.60 -16.52 -4.34
CA ALA A 233 8.80 -15.50 -5.38
C ALA A 233 7.56 -15.36 -6.28
N THR A 234 6.92 -16.48 -6.64
CA THR A 234 5.70 -16.50 -7.46
C THR A 234 4.54 -15.79 -6.76
N CYS A 235 4.26 -16.13 -5.49
CA CYS A 235 3.17 -15.51 -4.73
C CYS A 235 3.37 -14.00 -4.57
N TYR A 236 4.59 -13.56 -4.27
CA TYR A 236 4.92 -12.14 -4.14
C TYR A 236 4.86 -11.41 -5.49
N SER A 237 5.29 -12.05 -6.57
CA SER A 237 5.19 -11.49 -7.91
C SER A 237 3.74 -11.41 -8.38
N TRP A 238 2.86 -12.32 -7.94
CA TRP A 238 1.44 -12.25 -8.24
C TRP A 238 0.80 -11.01 -7.58
N VAL A 239 1.04 -10.79 -6.29
CA VAL A 239 0.57 -9.57 -5.62
C VAL A 239 1.17 -8.32 -6.25
N ALA A 240 2.45 -8.35 -6.63
CA ALA A 240 3.11 -7.24 -7.33
C ALA A 240 2.44 -6.96 -8.69
N TYR A 241 2.15 -8.01 -9.46
CA TYR A 241 1.45 -7.90 -10.74
C TYR A 241 0.06 -7.30 -10.57
N GLN A 242 -0.72 -7.76 -9.60
CA GLN A 242 -2.04 -7.20 -9.29
C GLN A 242 -1.96 -5.69 -8.99
N THR A 243 -0.96 -5.27 -8.21
CA THR A 243 -0.78 -3.83 -7.91
C THR A 243 -0.37 -3.03 -9.15
N ALA A 244 0.48 -3.58 -10.01
CA ALA A 244 0.89 -2.95 -11.25
C ALA A 244 -0.27 -2.89 -12.26
N PHE A 245 -1.06 -3.95 -12.37
CA PHE A 245 -2.28 -4.00 -13.19
C PHE A 245 -3.28 -2.92 -12.79
N LEU A 246 -3.54 -2.79 -11.50
CA LEU A 246 -4.43 -1.74 -10.97
C LEU A 246 -3.87 -0.35 -11.27
N LYS A 247 -2.57 -0.14 -11.10
CA LYS A 247 -1.93 1.15 -11.40
C LYS A 247 -1.94 1.46 -12.90
N ALA A 248 -1.74 0.47 -13.77
CA ALA A 248 -1.70 0.65 -15.22
C ALA A 248 -3.09 0.95 -15.80
N ASN A 249 -4.13 0.23 -15.34
CA ASN A 249 -5.46 0.26 -15.91
C ASN A 249 -6.43 1.20 -15.16
N TYR A 250 -6.21 1.41 -13.84
CA TYR A 250 -7.04 2.22 -12.96
C TYR A 250 -6.20 3.13 -12.06
N PRO A 251 -5.34 3.98 -12.65
CA PRO A 251 -4.30 4.69 -11.90
C PRO A 251 -4.86 5.63 -10.83
N ALA A 252 -5.93 6.36 -11.07
CA ALA A 252 -6.53 7.27 -10.10
C ALA A 252 -7.09 6.50 -8.88
N GLU A 253 -7.83 5.43 -9.13
CA GLU A 253 -8.44 4.60 -8.11
C GLU A 253 -7.39 3.88 -7.25
N TYR A 254 -6.35 3.37 -7.89
CA TYR A 254 -5.23 2.71 -7.20
C TYR A 254 -4.42 3.69 -6.34
N MET A 255 -4.09 4.87 -6.89
CA MET A 255 -3.33 5.90 -6.15
C MET A 255 -4.15 6.45 -4.98
N ALA A 256 -5.45 6.67 -5.15
CA ALA A 256 -6.34 7.07 -4.06
C ALA A 256 -6.38 6.03 -2.93
N ALA A 257 -6.47 4.73 -3.26
CA ALA A 257 -6.42 3.64 -2.29
C ALA A 257 -5.07 3.59 -1.56
N THR A 258 -3.96 3.76 -2.29
CA THR A 258 -2.62 3.77 -1.72
C THR A 258 -2.42 4.95 -0.77
N MET A 259 -2.87 6.15 -1.14
CA MET A 259 -2.85 7.34 -0.26
C MET A 259 -3.71 7.12 0.99
N SER A 260 -4.90 6.53 0.85
CA SER A 260 -5.81 6.23 1.97
C SER A 260 -5.17 5.32 3.01
N ARG A 261 -4.43 4.33 2.58
CA ARG A 261 -3.72 3.41 3.49
C ARG A 261 -2.41 3.99 4.05
N ASN A 262 -1.98 5.14 3.55
CA ASN A 262 -0.83 5.90 4.04
C ASN A 262 -1.24 7.22 4.71
N ILE A 263 -2.48 7.38 5.13
CA ILE A 263 -3.07 8.64 5.61
C ILE A 263 -2.28 9.28 6.77
N SER A 264 -1.59 8.49 7.58
CA SER A 264 -0.76 8.97 8.69
C SER A 264 0.69 9.29 8.28
N ASN A 265 1.10 9.00 7.04
CA ASN A 265 2.47 9.21 6.55
C ASN A 265 2.47 10.25 5.43
N ILE A 266 2.69 11.51 5.80
CA ILE A 266 2.65 12.62 4.85
C ILE A 266 3.73 12.56 3.78
N THR A 267 4.93 12.08 4.14
CA THR A 267 6.05 11.95 3.19
C THR A 267 5.65 11.00 2.07
N GLU A 268 5.02 9.88 2.40
CA GLU A 268 4.54 8.92 1.41
C GLU A 268 3.38 9.48 0.59
N ILE A 269 2.42 10.20 1.23
CA ILE A 269 1.34 10.88 0.51
C ILE A 269 1.91 11.87 -0.50
N THR A 270 2.88 12.70 -0.11
CA THR A 270 3.50 13.68 -1.02
C THR A 270 4.16 13.00 -2.22
N LYS A 271 4.94 11.94 -1.99
CA LYS A 271 5.54 11.12 -3.05
C LYS A 271 4.48 10.56 -4.02
N LEU A 272 3.36 10.05 -3.48
CA LEU A 272 2.26 9.51 -4.29
C LEU A 272 1.50 10.61 -5.05
N MET A 273 1.37 11.81 -4.50
CA MET A 273 0.79 12.97 -5.20
C MET A 273 1.68 13.43 -6.35
N ASP A 274 3.00 13.47 -6.14
CA ASP A 274 3.97 13.82 -7.20
C ASP A 274 3.94 12.79 -8.33
N GLU A 275 3.87 11.51 -8.00
CA GLU A 275 3.71 10.42 -8.98
C GLU A 275 2.39 10.54 -9.75
N SER A 276 1.27 10.80 -9.06
CA SER A 276 -0.04 11.02 -9.69
C SER A 276 0.01 12.20 -10.67
N LYS A 277 0.63 13.30 -10.26
CA LYS A 277 0.81 14.49 -11.11
C LYS A 277 1.67 14.19 -12.33
N ALA A 278 2.76 13.42 -12.18
CA ALA A 278 3.63 13.03 -13.29
C ALA A 278 2.91 12.15 -14.32
N THR A 279 1.89 11.40 -13.89
CA THR A 279 1.04 10.57 -14.76
C THR A 279 -0.24 11.29 -15.24
N GLY A 280 -0.35 12.61 -15.03
CA GLY A 280 -1.46 13.44 -15.50
C GLY A 280 -2.72 13.38 -14.63
N ILE A 281 -2.65 12.79 -13.43
CA ILE A 281 -3.78 12.70 -12.50
C ILE A 281 -3.67 13.83 -11.49
N MET A 282 -4.70 14.67 -11.43
CA MET A 282 -4.76 15.78 -10.48
C MET A 282 -5.21 15.29 -9.09
N THR A 283 -4.48 15.70 -8.05
CA THR A 283 -4.96 15.56 -6.66
C THR A 283 -5.50 16.91 -6.21
N LYS A 284 -6.80 16.97 -5.94
CA LYS A 284 -7.51 18.15 -5.47
C LYS A 284 -7.58 18.19 -3.95
N GLY A 285 -7.61 19.39 -3.38
CA GLY A 285 -7.80 19.62 -1.96
C GLY A 285 -9.10 19.02 -1.42
N PRO A 286 -9.28 18.99 -0.08
CA PRO A 286 -10.53 18.53 0.52
C PRO A 286 -11.69 19.47 0.18
N ASP A 287 -12.91 18.91 0.16
CA ASP A 287 -14.15 19.66 -0.08
C ASP A 287 -15.31 18.97 0.67
N VAL A 288 -16.09 19.71 1.45
CA VAL A 288 -17.19 19.13 2.24
C VAL A 288 -18.29 18.52 1.38
N ASN A 289 -18.42 18.98 0.11
CA ASN A 289 -19.42 18.48 -0.82
C ASN A 289 -18.93 17.31 -1.71
N GLU A 290 -17.60 17.18 -1.92
CA GLU A 290 -17.06 16.12 -2.78
C GLU A 290 -16.26 15.05 -2.02
N SER A 291 -15.55 15.42 -0.93
CA SER A 291 -14.67 14.50 -0.21
C SER A 291 -15.45 13.46 0.60
N TYR A 292 -14.80 12.29 0.77
CA TYR A 292 -15.18 11.25 1.72
C TYR A 292 -14.18 11.20 2.90
N LEU A 293 -14.34 10.22 3.78
CA LEU A 293 -13.38 10.01 4.89
C LEU A 293 -11.96 9.78 4.37
N LYS A 294 -11.83 8.97 3.33
CA LYS A 294 -10.59 8.58 2.67
C LYS A 294 -10.41 9.33 1.34
N PHE A 295 -9.21 9.20 0.74
CA PHE A 295 -9.01 9.64 -0.64
C PHE A 295 -9.94 8.87 -1.57
N SER A 296 -10.53 9.56 -2.53
CA SER A 296 -11.50 9.01 -3.47
C SER A 296 -11.29 9.59 -4.86
N VAL A 297 -11.93 9.02 -5.86
CA VAL A 297 -11.90 9.54 -7.23
C VAL A 297 -13.24 10.21 -7.53
N ASN A 298 -13.20 11.45 -7.99
CA ASN A 298 -14.39 12.20 -8.35
C ASN A 298 -14.89 11.82 -9.76
N ARG A 299 -16.05 12.33 -10.16
CA ARG A 299 -16.65 12.07 -11.48
C ARG A 299 -15.79 12.51 -12.67
N LYS A 300 -14.79 13.37 -12.46
CA LYS A 300 -13.86 13.86 -13.50
C LYS A 300 -12.60 13.00 -13.60
N GLY A 301 -12.43 12.01 -12.75
CA GLY A 301 -11.24 11.18 -12.68
C GLY A 301 -10.09 11.76 -11.85
N ASP A 302 -10.30 12.88 -11.16
CA ASP A 302 -9.30 13.46 -10.26
C ASP A 302 -9.36 12.78 -8.88
N ILE A 303 -8.22 12.67 -8.22
CA ILE A 303 -8.16 12.21 -6.82
C ILE A 303 -8.59 13.37 -5.92
N ARG A 304 -9.55 13.13 -5.04
CA ARG A 304 -10.01 14.08 -4.01
C ARG A 304 -9.41 13.72 -2.66
N PHE A 305 -8.85 14.71 -1.97
CA PHE A 305 -8.28 14.56 -0.64
C PHE A 305 -9.34 14.17 0.39
N GLY A 306 -9.08 13.15 1.21
CA GLY A 306 -10.02 12.68 2.22
C GLY A 306 -10.11 13.63 3.42
N LEU A 307 -11.33 13.87 3.95
CA LEU A 307 -11.52 14.72 5.14
C LEU A 307 -10.83 14.16 6.37
N GLY A 308 -10.73 12.84 6.49
CA GLY A 308 -10.03 12.16 7.59
C GLY A 308 -8.50 12.31 7.56
N ALA A 309 -7.94 12.78 6.45
CA ALA A 309 -6.51 13.09 6.36
C ALA A 309 -6.16 14.48 6.93
N ILE A 310 -7.17 15.31 7.22
CA ILE A 310 -6.97 16.64 7.78
C ILE A 310 -6.64 16.52 9.27
N LYS A 311 -5.51 17.08 9.69
CA LYS A 311 -5.09 17.06 11.10
C LYS A 311 -6.14 17.70 12.02
N GLY A 312 -6.55 16.96 13.05
CA GLY A 312 -7.48 17.44 14.05
C GLY A 312 -8.96 17.41 13.62
N VAL A 313 -9.27 16.78 12.48
CA VAL A 313 -10.63 16.43 12.09
C VAL A 313 -10.84 14.95 12.41
N GLY A 314 -11.68 14.66 13.39
CA GLY A 314 -11.97 13.28 13.85
C GLY A 314 -12.93 12.55 12.92
N GLU A 315 -12.86 11.22 12.93
CA GLU A 315 -13.73 10.38 12.10
C GLU A 315 -15.22 10.64 12.37
N SER A 316 -15.61 10.85 13.63
CA SER A 316 -17.01 11.18 14.00
C SER A 316 -17.50 12.48 13.37
N ALA A 317 -16.63 13.50 13.27
CA ALA A 317 -16.97 14.75 12.60
C ALA A 317 -17.17 14.54 11.10
N VAL A 318 -16.26 13.78 10.47
CA VAL A 318 -16.38 13.45 9.03
C VAL A 318 -17.65 12.65 8.77
N GLN A 319 -17.92 11.63 9.58
CA GLN A 319 -19.12 10.80 9.43
C GLN A 319 -20.40 11.64 9.51
N SER A 320 -20.47 12.58 10.47
CA SER A 320 -21.60 13.51 10.59
C SER A 320 -21.78 14.38 9.33
N ILE A 321 -20.68 14.84 8.72
CA ILE A 321 -20.74 15.63 7.47
C ILE A 321 -21.28 14.76 6.33
N LEU A 322 -20.79 13.51 6.20
CA LEU A 322 -21.15 12.61 5.12
C LEU A 322 -22.63 12.17 5.23
N GLU A 323 -23.07 11.73 6.40
CA GLU A 323 -24.45 11.29 6.63
C GLU A 323 -25.47 12.39 6.37
N GLU A 324 -25.15 13.62 6.79
CA GLU A 324 -26.02 14.77 6.55
C GLU A 324 -26.07 15.12 5.04
N ARG A 325 -24.93 15.10 4.38
CA ARG A 325 -24.86 15.33 2.93
C ARG A 325 -25.59 14.25 2.12
N GLU A 326 -25.49 12.98 2.50
CA GLU A 326 -26.20 11.87 1.85
C GLU A 326 -27.71 11.97 2.02
N ARG A 327 -28.16 12.41 3.21
CA ARG A 327 -29.59 12.53 3.54
C ARG A 327 -30.27 13.72 2.89
N ASN A 328 -29.62 14.87 2.88
CA ASN A 328 -30.22 16.15 2.54
C ASN A 328 -29.52 16.90 1.36
N GLY A 329 -28.58 16.23 0.68
CA GLY A 329 -27.85 16.79 -0.46
C GLY A 329 -26.69 17.72 -0.07
N GLU A 330 -26.02 18.26 -1.08
CA GLU A 330 -24.87 19.15 -0.92
C GLU A 330 -25.20 20.39 -0.06
N TYR A 331 -24.19 20.87 0.65
CA TYR A 331 -24.29 22.12 1.42
C TYR A 331 -24.20 23.30 0.48
N LYS A 332 -25.10 24.26 0.62
CA LYS A 332 -25.20 25.44 -0.25
C LYS A 332 -24.12 26.47 0.05
N ASP A 333 -23.89 26.71 1.34
CA ASP A 333 -22.94 27.68 1.87
C ASP A 333 -22.54 27.30 3.30
N ILE A 334 -21.73 28.14 3.95
CA ILE A 334 -21.24 27.89 5.30
C ILE A 334 -22.34 27.97 6.36
N PHE A 335 -23.39 28.75 6.12
CA PHE A 335 -24.53 28.87 7.06
C PHE A 335 -25.40 27.62 6.98
N ASP A 336 -25.73 27.14 5.78
CA ASP A 336 -26.43 25.88 5.57
C ASP A 336 -25.65 24.71 6.18
N PHE A 337 -24.31 24.72 6.07
CA PHE A 337 -23.45 23.71 6.71
C PHE A 337 -23.65 23.66 8.22
N VAL A 338 -23.53 24.78 8.96
CA VAL A 338 -23.65 24.77 10.41
C VAL A 338 -25.09 24.63 10.91
N GLN A 339 -26.07 24.93 10.08
CA GLN A 339 -27.50 24.68 10.38
C GLN A 339 -27.84 23.18 10.35
N ARG A 340 -27.10 22.38 9.59
CA ARG A 340 -27.41 21.00 9.28
C ARG A 340 -26.49 20.01 9.96
N VAL A 341 -25.17 20.27 10.00
CA VAL A 341 -24.18 19.34 10.57
C VAL A 341 -24.33 19.22 12.09
N ASN A 342 -24.06 18.03 12.64
CA ASN A 342 -24.05 17.85 14.08
C ASN A 342 -22.84 18.58 14.72
N LEU A 343 -23.08 19.75 15.33
CA LEU A 343 -22.05 20.62 15.92
C LEU A 343 -21.40 20.04 17.19
N SER A 344 -21.99 19.00 17.80
CA SER A 344 -21.35 18.27 18.89
C SER A 344 -20.24 17.35 18.36
N ALA A 345 -20.41 16.72 17.21
CA ALA A 345 -19.40 15.91 16.54
C ALA A 345 -18.41 16.78 15.74
N CYS A 346 -18.93 17.72 14.93
CA CYS A 346 -18.16 18.68 14.14
C CYS A 346 -18.04 20.02 14.88
N ASN A 347 -17.24 20.07 15.93
CA ASN A 347 -17.10 21.22 16.81
C ASN A 347 -16.27 22.36 16.16
N ARG A 348 -16.15 23.50 16.88
CA ARG A 348 -15.39 24.67 16.42
C ARG A 348 -14.00 24.32 15.87
N LYS A 349 -13.24 23.50 16.58
CA LYS A 349 -11.86 23.14 16.18
C LYS A 349 -11.85 22.35 14.87
N ASN A 350 -12.84 21.48 14.66
CA ASN A 350 -12.98 20.75 13.39
C ASN A 350 -13.27 21.72 12.24
N ILE A 351 -14.18 22.69 12.44
CA ILE A 351 -14.52 23.71 11.43
C ILE A 351 -13.30 24.59 11.09
N GLU A 352 -12.54 25.03 12.11
CA GLU A 352 -11.29 25.77 11.92
C GLU A 352 -10.27 24.97 11.07
N ASN A 353 -10.09 23.69 11.36
CA ASN A 353 -9.16 22.82 10.63
C ASN A 353 -9.66 22.54 9.18
N LEU A 354 -10.96 22.34 9.01
CA LEU A 354 -11.57 22.21 7.68
C LEU A 354 -11.37 23.49 6.85
N ALA A 355 -11.59 24.65 7.43
CA ALA A 355 -11.40 25.95 6.77
C ALA A 355 -9.92 26.14 6.37
N LEU A 356 -8.97 25.88 7.29
CA LEU A 356 -7.54 25.97 7.00
C LEU A 356 -7.09 25.03 5.88
N ALA A 357 -7.66 23.82 5.84
CA ALA A 357 -7.38 22.85 4.80
C ALA A 357 -8.04 23.20 3.44
N GLY A 358 -8.98 24.16 3.42
CA GLY A 358 -9.71 24.57 2.23
C GLY A 358 -10.95 23.75 1.91
N ALA A 359 -11.48 23.03 2.89
CA ALA A 359 -12.66 22.18 2.69
C ALA A 359 -13.96 22.98 2.37
N PHE A 360 -13.93 24.29 2.52
CA PHE A 360 -15.04 25.22 2.20
C PHE A 360 -14.75 26.11 1.00
N ASP A 361 -13.65 25.86 0.24
CA ASP A 361 -13.24 26.72 -0.88
C ASP A 361 -14.25 26.75 -2.05
N SER A 362 -15.13 25.74 -2.13
CA SER A 362 -16.22 25.69 -3.10
C SER A 362 -17.37 26.64 -2.76
N PHE A 363 -17.45 27.14 -1.54
CA PHE A 363 -18.49 28.09 -1.14
C PHE A 363 -18.17 29.50 -1.63
N THR A 364 -19.18 30.14 -2.20
CA THR A 364 -19.06 31.55 -2.63
C THR A 364 -19.22 32.51 -1.44
N GLY A 365 -18.52 33.64 -1.49
CA GLY A 365 -18.69 34.69 -0.48
C GLY A 365 -17.88 34.58 0.80
N ILE A 366 -17.11 33.49 0.97
CA ILE A 366 -16.23 33.30 2.14
C ILE A 366 -14.87 32.77 1.69
N LYS A 367 -13.79 33.21 2.36
CA LYS A 367 -12.43 32.75 2.15
C LYS A 367 -11.90 32.09 3.43
N ARG A 368 -10.87 31.25 3.30
CA ARG A 368 -10.26 30.55 4.45
C ARG A 368 -9.86 31.45 5.60
N GLU A 369 -9.28 32.60 5.26
CA GLU A 369 -8.83 33.59 6.24
C GLU A 369 -9.97 34.30 6.97
N ASP A 370 -11.15 34.42 6.37
CA ASP A 370 -12.30 35.12 6.96
C ASP A 370 -12.80 34.41 8.23
N PHE A 371 -12.63 33.09 8.32
CA PHE A 371 -12.97 32.30 9.52
C PHE A 371 -12.24 32.75 10.79
N PHE A 372 -11.11 33.41 10.66
CA PHE A 372 -10.22 33.81 11.75
C PHE A 372 -10.22 35.31 12.02
N VAL A 373 -11.04 36.07 11.30
CA VAL A 373 -11.21 37.50 11.56
C VAL A 373 -12.00 37.70 12.82
N LYS A 374 -11.53 38.60 13.69
CA LYS A 374 -12.19 38.95 14.93
C LYS A 374 -13.13 40.15 14.74
N ASN A 375 -14.29 40.07 15.36
CA ASN A 375 -15.26 41.16 15.44
C ASN A 375 -14.88 42.18 16.54
N ALA A 376 -15.70 43.21 16.73
CA ALA A 376 -15.51 44.24 17.79
C ALA A 376 -15.53 43.68 19.23
N LYS A 377 -16.01 42.44 19.46
CA LYS A 377 -16.02 41.75 20.74
C LYS A 377 -14.86 40.79 20.92
N ASP A 378 -13.86 40.86 20.03
CA ASP A 378 -12.68 39.96 19.99
C ASP A 378 -13.00 38.48 19.74
N GLU A 379 -14.20 38.16 19.21
CA GLU A 379 -14.61 36.82 18.81
C GLU A 379 -14.29 36.55 17.35
N THR A 380 -13.75 35.39 17.04
CA THR A 380 -13.53 34.98 15.64
C THR A 380 -14.85 34.70 14.92
N PHE A 381 -14.86 34.83 13.58
CA PHE A 381 -16.05 34.48 12.81
C PHE A 381 -16.47 33.02 13.06
N THR A 382 -15.54 32.08 13.23
CA THR A 382 -15.86 30.67 13.54
C THR A 382 -16.62 30.55 14.88
N GLU A 383 -16.26 31.32 15.91
CA GLU A 383 -16.98 31.32 17.18
C GLU A 383 -18.41 31.84 17.04
N VAL A 384 -18.60 32.91 16.30
CA VAL A 384 -19.92 33.49 16.01
C VAL A 384 -20.76 32.53 15.18
N LEU A 385 -20.14 31.88 14.16
CA LEU A 385 -20.77 30.91 13.27
C LEU A 385 -21.29 29.67 14.02
N VAL A 386 -20.49 29.08 14.90
CA VAL A 386 -20.89 27.93 15.70
C VAL A 386 -22.02 28.29 16.66
N ARG A 387 -21.96 29.45 17.28
CA ARG A 387 -23.06 29.96 18.17
C ARG A 387 -24.36 30.14 17.37
N TYR A 388 -24.27 30.70 16.17
CA TYR A 388 -25.42 30.84 15.27
C TYR A 388 -26.02 29.47 14.91
N GLY A 389 -25.21 28.50 14.49
CA GLY A 389 -25.67 27.16 14.14
C GLY A 389 -26.34 26.44 15.30
N ASN A 390 -25.75 26.49 16.50
CA ASN A 390 -26.35 25.91 17.70
C ASN A 390 -27.72 26.56 18.02
N LYS A 391 -27.81 27.89 17.95
CA LYS A 391 -29.08 28.60 18.18
C LYS A 391 -30.13 28.19 17.15
N TYR A 392 -29.77 28.17 15.86
CA TYR A 392 -30.68 27.75 14.80
C TYR A 392 -31.20 26.34 15.00
N GLN A 393 -30.33 25.38 15.34
CA GLN A 393 -30.71 23.98 15.57
C GLN A 393 -31.62 23.84 16.79
N MET A 394 -31.37 24.60 17.88
CA MET A 394 -32.21 24.60 19.06
C MET A 394 -33.60 25.17 18.75
N ASP A 395 -33.66 26.30 18.05
CA ASP A 395 -34.94 26.97 17.74
C ASP A 395 -35.76 26.09 16.75
N LYS A 396 -35.09 25.43 15.79
CA LYS A 396 -35.72 24.45 14.88
C LYS A 396 -36.29 23.26 15.62
N ALA A 397 -35.55 22.71 16.58
CA ALA A 397 -36.01 21.58 17.40
C ALA A 397 -37.20 21.99 18.30
N ALA A 398 -37.15 23.20 18.86
CA ALA A 398 -38.27 23.75 19.67
C ALA A 398 -39.53 23.96 18.81
N ALA A 399 -39.38 24.48 17.59
CA ALA A 399 -40.50 24.65 16.67
C ALA A 399 -41.13 23.32 16.24
N ALA A 400 -40.32 22.27 16.00
CA ALA A 400 -40.78 20.93 15.64
C ALA A 400 -41.56 20.25 16.78
N ASN A 401 -41.28 20.60 18.05
CA ASN A 401 -41.93 20.07 19.23
C ASN A 401 -43.13 20.92 19.71
N SER A 402 -43.45 22.01 19.03
CA SER A 402 -44.57 22.88 19.38
C SER A 402 -45.92 22.24 19.00
N LEU A 403 -46.83 22.16 19.94
CA LEU A 403 -48.20 21.61 19.79
C LEU A 403 -49.07 22.41 18.79
N PHE A 404 -48.69 23.63 18.47
CA PHE A 404 -49.41 24.52 17.54
C PHE A 404 -48.68 24.59 16.18
N GLY A 405 -48.41 23.45 15.53
CA GLY A 405 -47.69 23.29 14.27
C GLY A 405 -48.06 24.33 13.20
N GLY A 406 -47.43 25.48 13.27
CA GLY A 406 -47.33 26.41 12.18
C GLY A 406 -45.97 26.21 11.52
N GLU A 407 -45.87 26.38 10.19
CA GLU A 407 -44.59 26.51 9.45
C GLU A 407 -43.80 27.73 9.97
N ASN A 408 -43.30 27.63 11.21
CA ASN A 408 -42.43 28.66 11.77
C ASN A 408 -41.06 28.48 11.13
N GLN A 409 -40.83 29.15 10.01
CA GLN A 409 -39.51 29.40 9.47
C GLN A 409 -38.71 30.06 10.60
N VAL A 410 -37.63 29.39 11.03
CA VAL A 410 -36.68 29.96 12.00
C VAL A 410 -35.94 31.08 11.30
N ASP A 411 -36.36 32.33 11.56
CA ASP A 411 -35.76 33.53 11.00
C ASP A 411 -34.72 34.09 11.97
N ILE A 412 -33.48 33.61 11.84
CA ILE A 412 -32.32 34.14 12.55
C ILE A 412 -31.39 34.77 11.53
N ALA A 413 -31.10 36.06 11.68
CA ALA A 413 -30.16 36.76 10.83
C ALA A 413 -28.80 36.07 10.83
N THR A 414 -28.27 35.80 9.63
CA THR A 414 -26.94 35.23 9.44
C THR A 414 -25.85 36.18 9.94
N PRO A 415 -24.79 35.72 10.58
CA PRO A 415 -23.65 36.53 10.96
C PRO A 415 -22.98 37.20 9.76
N GLU A 416 -22.54 38.46 9.95
CA GLU A 416 -21.79 39.16 8.93
C GLU A 416 -20.39 38.58 8.76
N ILE A 417 -19.99 38.33 7.50
CA ILE A 417 -18.63 37.90 7.15
C ILE A 417 -17.77 39.16 6.99
N ILE A 418 -16.83 39.34 7.92
CA ILE A 418 -15.90 40.49 7.89
C ILE A 418 -14.72 40.08 6.98
N PRO A 419 -14.47 40.82 5.88
CA PRO A 419 -13.37 40.49 4.98
C PRO A 419 -12.00 40.59 5.67
N SER A 420 -11.16 39.57 5.42
CA SER A 420 -9.85 39.48 6.05
C SER A 420 -8.85 40.50 5.51
N PRO A 421 -8.01 41.12 6.39
CA PRO A 421 -6.92 41.95 5.96
C PRO A 421 -5.81 41.19 5.23
N ALA A 422 -5.09 41.86 4.32
CA ALA A 422 -4.11 41.22 3.43
C ALA A 422 -3.00 40.42 4.16
N TRP A 423 -2.60 40.80 5.40
CA TRP A 423 -1.60 40.10 6.16
C TRP A 423 -2.08 38.71 6.66
N LEU A 424 -3.38 38.56 6.94
CA LEU A 424 -3.95 37.29 7.41
C LEU A 424 -3.96 36.24 6.29
N ARG A 425 -4.13 36.66 5.04
CA ARG A 425 -4.08 35.81 3.84
C ARG A 425 -2.76 35.06 3.73
N ARG A 426 -1.63 35.75 3.92
CA ARG A 426 -0.29 35.13 3.87
C ARG A 426 -0.11 34.07 4.96
N ARG A 427 -0.59 34.36 6.17
CA ARG A 427 -0.52 33.43 7.31
C ARG A 427 -1.35 32.17 7.08
N CYS A 428 -2.57 32.30 6.59
CA CYS A 428 -3.44 31.16 6.27
C CYS A 428 -2.89 30.31 5.13
N ALA A 429 -2.32 30.92 4.08
CA ALA A 429 -1.69 30.19 2.99
C ALA A 429 -0.52 29.31 3.46
N THR A 430 0.32 29.81 4.39
CA THR A 430 1.42 29.04 4.97
C THR A 430 0.90 27.93 5.90
N MET A 431 -0.13 28.20 6.70
CA MET A 431 -0.74 27.19 7.60
C MET A 431 -1.51 26.11 6.82
N SER A 432 -2.10 26.45 5.68
CA SER A 432 -2.82 25.47 4.83
C SER A 432 -1.91 24.36 4.33
N LEU A 433 -0.69 24.70 3.91
CA LEU A 433 0.32 23.70 3.56
C LEU A 433 0.71 22.81 4.77
N TRP A 434 0.80 23.44 5.96
CA TRP A 434 1.23 22.76 7.19
C TRP A 434 0.15 21.82 7.77
N ILE A 435 -1.12 22.17 7.72
CA ILE A 435 -2.22 21.38 8.31
C ILE A 435 -2.60 20.20 7.42
N ALA A 436 -2.54 20.38 6.11
CA ALA A 436 -2.65 19.27 5.18
C ALA A 436 -1.45 18.30 5.28
N ILE A 437 -0.29 18.79 5.74
CA ILE A 437 1.00 18.10 5.65
C ILE A 437 1.54 17.57 7.00
N SER A 438 1.12 18.09 8.16
CA SER A 438 1.81 17.81 9.42
C SER A 438 1.00 16.89 10.36
N ARG A 439 1.06 15.57 10.09
CA ARG A 439 0.92 14.53 11.13
C ARG A 439 2.27 13.99 11.64
N SER A 440 3.37 14.63 11.24
CA SER A 440 4.71 14.17 11.64
C SER A 440 5.50 15.34 12.19
N ILE A 441 5.36 15.63 13.46
CA ILE A 441 6.40 15.98 14.46
C ILE A 441 5.83 15.60 15.81
#